data_64768414da56208c23516fabe61cd556
#
_entry.id   64768414da56208c23516fabe61cd556
#
_cell.length_a   1.000
_cell.length_b   1.000
_cell.length_c   1.000
_cell.angle_alpha   90.00
_cell.angle_beta   90.00
_cell.angle_gamma   90.00
#
_symmetry.space_group_name_H-M   'P 1'
#
loop_
_entity.id
_entity.type
_entity.pdbx_description
1 polymer ?
#
loop_
_entity_poly.entity_id
_entity_poly.type
_entity_poly.pdbx_seq_one_letter_code
_entity_poly.pdbx_strand_id
1 'polypeptide(L)'
;MQLNTNFSERVVILPDQYTWQPSPMASVDRMMLDRDGEEVARATSIVRYAPNSEFSAHEHTGGEEYFVLDGVFSDEHGDYPAGTYVRNPIGSSHQPKVGLEGAT
;
A
#
# COMPACT_ATOMS: atom_id res chain seq x y z
N MET A 1 -14.96 -7.65 4.56
CA MET A 1 -15.36 -6.55 3.65
C MET A 1 -15.32 -7.02 2.20
N GLN A 2 -16.28 -6.62 1.42
CA GLN A 2 -16.22 -6.81 -0.02
C GLN A 2 -16.47 -5.47 -0.70
N LEU A 3 -15.47 -4.99 -1.42
CA LEU A 3 -15.49 -3.72 -2.14
C LEU A 3 -15.03 -3.95 -3.57
N ASN A 4 -15.88 -3.64 -4.54
CA ASN A 4 -15.55 -3.74 -5.96
C ASN A 4 -14.98 -5.12 -6.36
N THR A 5 -15.57 -6.18 -5.84
CA THR A 5 -15.05 -7.55 -5.99
C THR A 5 -15.42 -8.20 -7.32
N ASN A 6 -16.40 -7.68 -8.04
CA ASN A 6 -16.78 -8.21 -9.35
C ASN A 6 -15.93 -7.59 -10.47
N PHE A 7 -14.89 -8.29 -10.87
CA PHE A 7 -13.95 -7.82 -11.89
C PHE A 7 -14.51 -7.81 -13.31
N SER A 8 -15.75 -8.29 -13.50
CA SER A 8 -16.47 -8.13 -14.77
C SER A 8 -17.08 -6.75 -14.93
N GLU A 9 -17.18 -6.00 -13.85
CA GLU A 9 -17.72 -4.64 -13.85
C GLU A 9 -16.61 -3.61 -14.00
N ARG A 10 -16.90 -2.57 -14.79
CA ARG A 10 -16.00 -1.41 -14.88
C ARG A 10 -16.14 -0.59 -13.60
N VAL A 11 -15.00 -0.19 -13.01
CA VAL A 11 -14.93 0.70 -11.86
C VAL A 11 -14.06 1.91 -12.21
N VAL A 12 -14.55 3.11 -11.92
CA VAL A 12 -13.78 4.35 -12.07
C VAL A 12 -13.91 5.11 -10.75
N ILE A 13 -12.78 5.44 -10.14
CA ILE A 13 -12.72 6.23 -8.91
C ILE A 13 -11.88 7.47 -9.23
N LEU A 14 -12.52 8.64 -9.25
CA LEU A 14 -11.86 9.90 -9.52
C LEU A 14 -11.18 10.44 -8.25
N PRO A 15 -10.15 11.29 -8.37
CA PRO A 15 -9.44 11.83 -7.21
C PRO A 15 -10.34 12.57 -6.21
N ASP A 16 -11.38 13.23 -6.64
CA ASP A 16 -12.33 13.91 -5.77
C ASP A 16 -13.28 12.98 -5.01
N GLN A 17 -13.26 11.69 -5.36
CA GLN A 17 -14.04 10.65 -4.69
C GLN A 17 -13.22 9.89 -3.64
N TYR A 18 -11.94 10.21 -3.47
CA TYR A 18 -11.08 9.52 -2.53
C TYR A 18 -11.55 9.73 -1.10
N THR A 19 -11.66 8.62 -0.36
CA THR A 19 -11.94 8.63 1.08
C THR A 19 -10.78 7.97 1.80
N TRP A 20 -9.92 8.77 2.40
CA TRP A 20 -8.79 8.28 3.17
C TRP A 20 -9.25 7.78 4.54
N GLN A 21 -8.80 6.59 4.90
CA GLN A 21 -9.12 5.97 6.19
C GLN A 21 -7.83 5.59 6.90
N PRO A 22 -7.75 5.77 8.24
CA PRO A 22 -6.61 5.27 8.98
C PRO A 22 -6.53 3.75 8.84
N SER A 23 -5.30 3.25 8.67
CA SER A 23 -5.03 1.82 8.72
C SER A 23 -4.91 1.38 10.18
N PRO A 24 -4.96 0.05 10.47
CA PRO A 24 -4.64 -0.43 11.81
C PRO A 24 -3.23 -0.06 12.27
N MET A 25 -2.34 0.21 11.32
CA MET A 25 -0.97 0.63 11.58
C MET A 25 -0.91 2.15 11.71
N ALA A 26 -0.33 2.66 12.80
CA ALA A 26 -0.19 4.10 13.03
C ALA A 26 0.64 4.75 11.91
N SER A 27 0.35 6.01 11.61
CA SER A 27 1.03 6.82 10.58
C SER A 27 0.78 6.36 9.14
N VAL A 28 -0.19 5.49 8.92
CA VAL A 28 -0.56 5.00 7.60
C VAL A 28 -2.05 5.24 7.36
N ASP A 29 -2.34 5.95 6.28
CA ASP A 29 -3.71 6.10 5.76
C ASP A 29 -3.83 5.36 4.44
N ARG A 30 -5.01 4.86 4.16
CA ARG A 30 -5.25 4.16 2.91
C ARG A 30 -6.56 4.58 2.25
N MET A 31 -6.53 4.62 0.93
CA MET A 31 -7.68 4.74 0.07
C MET A 31 -7.93 3.37 -0.55
N MET A 32 -8.96 2.66 -0.11
CA MET A 32 -9.29 1.34 -0.63
C MET A 32 -9.94 1.46 -1.99
N LEU A 33 -9.44 0.73 -2.98
CA LEU A 33 -9.97 0.70 -4.35
C LEU A 33 -10.76 -0.58 -4.61
N ASP A 34 -10.23 -1.72 -4.18
CA ASP A 34 -10.97 -2.97 -4.09
C ASP A 34 -10.46 -3.78 -2.90
N ARG A 35 -11.31 -4.67 -2.39
CA ARG A 35 -10.95 -5.55 -1.27
C ARG A 35 -11.90 -6.73 -1.17
N ASP A 36 -11.31 -7.91 -1.07
CA ASP A 36 -12.05 -9.13 -0.75
C ASP A 36 -11.38 -9.77 0.47
N GLY A 37 -11.98 -9.56 1.63
CA GLY A 37 -11.47 -9.96 2.93
C GLY A 37 -11.42 -8.81 3.93
N GLU A 38 -10.81 -9.06 5.08
CA GLU A 38 -10.57 -8.04 6.12
C GLU A 38 -9.13 -7.55 6.03
N GLU A 39 -8.29 -7.76 7.04
CA GLU A 39 -6.87 -7.35 6.90
C GLU A 39 -6.07 -8.34 6.06
N VAL A 40 -6.39 -9.62 6.12
CA VAL A 40 -5.92 -10.60 5.14
C VAL A 40 -6.90 -10.59 3.98
N ALA A 41 -6.48 -10.09 2.85
CA ALA A 41 -7.39 -9.82 1.73
C ALA A 41 -6.65 -9.81 0.40
N ARG A 42 -7.39 -10.06 -0.69
CA ARG A 42 -6.99 -9.60 -2.01
C ARG A 42 -7.45 -8.16 -2.14
N ALA A 43 -6.53 -7.23 -2.27
CA ALA A 43 -6.87 -5.82 -2.20
C ALA A 43 -5.96 -4.95 -3.06
N THR A 44 -6.52 -3.87 -3.57
CA THR A 44 -5.79 -2.77 -4.20
C THR A 44 -6.12 -1.49 -3.44
N SER A 45 -5.10 -0.77 -3.03
CA SER A 45 -5.25 0.48 -2.28
C SER A 45 -4.19 1.48 -2.67
N ILE A 46 -4.50 2.76 -2.52
CA ILE A 46 -3.47 3.80 -2.47
C ILE A 46 -3.15 3.96 -0.98
N VAL A 47 -1.87 3.90 -0.64
CA VAL A 47 -1.42 3.93 0.76
C VAL A 47 -0.50 5.12 0.95
N ARG A 48 -0.78 5.91 1.98
CA ARG A 48 -0.02 7.11 2.31
C ARG A 48 0.66 6.95 3.66
N TYR A 49 1.98 7.08 3.67
CA TYR A 49 2.83 6.95 4.84
C TYR A 49 3.30 8.32 5.30
N ALA A 50 3.12 8.60 6.60
CA ALA A 50 3.59 9.84 7.20
C ALA A 50 5.12 9.92 7.17
N PRO A 51 5.71 11.14 7.12
CA PRO A 51 7.15 11.32 7.19
C PRO A 51 7.78 10.67 8.43
N ASN A 52 8.98 10.15 8.26
CA ASN A 52 9.80 9.55 9.34
C ASN A 52 9.16 8.35 10.04
N SER A 53 8.32 7.60 9.35
CA SER A 53 7.72 6.39 9.92
C SER A 53 8.56 5.15 9.65
N GLU A 54 8.55 4.24 10.62
CA GLU A 54 9.21 2.94 10.54
C GLU A 54 8.21 1.86 10.95
N PHE A 55 8.36 0.70 10.38
CA PHE A 55 7.43 -0.41 10.60
C PHE A 55 8.18 -1.70 10.91
N SER A 56 7.52 -2.61 11.63
CA SER A 56 8.07 -3.93 11.90
C SER A 56 8.20 -4.75 10.61
N ALA A 57 9.17 -5.64 10.58
CA ALA A 57 9.27 -6.61 9.50
C ALA A 57 7.98 -7.45 9.43
N HIS A 58 7.48 -7.67 8.23
CA HIS A 58 6.28 -8.47 8.01
C HIS A 58 6.43 -9.34 6.78
N GLU A 59 5.68 -10.44 6.77
CA GLU A 59 5.66 -11.40 5.68
C GLU A 59 4.44 -11.18 4.79
N HIS A 60 4.65 -11.25 3.49
CA HIS A 60 3.58 -11.19 2.49
C HIS A 60 3.13 -12.60 2.12
N THR A 61 2.12 -13.11 2.81
CA THR A 61 1.63 -14.47 2.60
C THR A 61 1.00 -14.69 1.24
N GLY A 62 0.43 -13.64 0.65
CA GLY A 62 -0.14 -13.68 -0.71
C GLY A 62 0.71 -12.95 -1.75
N GLY A 63 1.88 -12.45 -1.36
CA GLY A 63 2.68 -11.57 -2.19
C GLY A 63 2.11 -10.17 -2.29
N GLU A 64 2.89 -9.23 -2.82
CA GLU A 64 2.46 -7.87 -3.09
C GLU A 64 3.17 -7.30 -4.30
N GLU A 65 2.54 -6.32 -4.90
CA GLU A 65 3.21 -5.42 -5.83
C GLU A 65 2.77 -3.99 -5.52
N TYR A 66 3.65 -3.03 -5.74
CA TYR A 66 3.31 -1.63 -5.58
C TYR A 66 4.09 -0.74 -6.53
N PHE A 67 3.54 0.44 -6.75
CA PHE A 67 4.15 1.50 -7.53
C PHE A 67 4.23 2.74 -6.65
N VAL A 68 5.41 3.33 -6.54
CA VAL A 68 5.61 4.54 -5.73
C VAL A 68 5.15 5.75 -6.54
N LEU A 69 4.14 6.46 -6.02
CA LEU A 69 3.54 7.62 -6.68
C LEU A 69 4.19 8.94 -6.27
N ASP A 70 4.62 9.04 -5.01
CA ASP A 70 5.18 10.27 -4.44
C ASP A 70 6.11 9.92 -3.28
N GLY A 71 7.15 10.73 -3.07
CA GLY A 71 8.10 10.54 -2.01
C GLY A 71 9.09 9.40 -2.26
N VAL A 72 9.63 8.85 -1.20
CA VAL A 72 10.56 7.72 -1.23
C VAL A 72 10.13 6.67 -0.23
N PHE A 73 9.88 5.47 -0.73
CA PHE A 73 9.59 4.31 0.11
C PHE A 73 10.83 3.42 0.20
N SER A 74 11.16 2.98 1.39
CA SER A 74 12.42 2.25 1.63
C SER A 74 12.19 0.96 2.39
N ASP A 75 13.12 0.03 2.25
CA ASP A 75 13.26 -1.16 3.10
C ASP A 75 14.73 -1.52 3.21
N GLU A 76 15.05 -2.68 3.79
CA GLU A 76 16.45 -3.15 3.93
C GLU A 76 17.15 -3.39 2.60
N HIS A 77 16.42 -3.48 1.49
CA HIS A 77 17.00 -3.72 0.17
C HIS A 77 17.35 -2.43 -0.58
N GLY A 78 16.74 -1.29 -0.20
CA GLY A 78 17.06 -0.02 -0.86
C GLY A 78 16.02 1.07 -0.65
N ASP A 79 16.22 2.16 -1.37
CA ASP A 79 15.36 3.33 -1.38
C ASP A 79 14.70 3.46 -2.75
N TYR A 80 13.37 3.59 -2.77
CA TYR A 80 12.58 3.57 -4.00
C TYR A 80 11.85 4.91 -4.18
N PRO A 81 12.34 5.76 -5.11
CA PRO A 81 11.68 7.04 -5.39
C PRO A 81 10.40 6.85 -6.20
N ALA A 82 9.65 7.94 -6.35
CA ALA A 82 8.48 7.98 -7.21
C ALA A 82 8.82 7.45 -8.62
N GLY A 83 7.92 6.65 -9.17
CA GLY A 83 8.11 5.97 -10.45
C GLY A 83 8.68 4.55 -10.34
N THR A 84 8.99 4.08 -9.14
CA THR A 84 9.51 2.72 -8.94
C THR A 84 8.37 1.71 -8.83
N TYR A 85 8.51 0.59 -9.51
CA TYR A 85 7.67 -0.59 -9.34
C TYR A 85 8.41 -1.67 -8.57
N VAL A 86 7.75 -2.27 -7.59
CA VAL A 86 8.30 -3.38 -6.79
C VAL A 86 7.32 -4.53 -6.75
N ARG A 87 7.84 -5.74 -6.88
CA ARG A 87 7.08 -6.97 -6.65
C ARG A 87 7.79 -7.79 -5.57
N ASN A 88 7.07 -8.10 -4.50
CA ASN A 88 7.53 -8.99 -3.46
C ASN A 88 6.77 -10.31 -3.57
N PRO A 89 7.46 -11.43 -3.83
CA PRO A 89 6.78 -12.70 -4.07
C PRO A 89 6.11 -13.26 -2.81
N ILE A 90 5.24 -14.23 -3.02
CA ILE A 90 4.58 -14.96 -1.93
C ILE A 90 5.61 -15.48 -0.95
N GLY A 91 5.39 -15.26 0.34
CA GLY A 91 6.28 -15.71 1.41
C GLY A 91 7.47 -14.80 1.67
N SER A 92 7.65 -13.73 0.90
CA SER A 92 8.71 -12.75 1.15
C SER A 92 8.41 -11.88 2.37
N SER A 93 9.45 -11.33 2.98
CA SER A 93 9.31 -10.39 4.08
C SER A 93 10.20 -9.18 3.88
N HIS A 94 9.77 -8.04 4.41
CA HIS A 94 10.57 -6.83 4.42
C HIS A 94 10.21 -5.95 5.63
N GLN A 95 11.07 -4.98 5.91
CA GLN A 95 10.85 -3.99 6.96
C GLN A 95 10.79 -2.59 6.34
N PRO A 96 9.59 -2.06 6.07
CA PRO A 96 9.44 -0.75 5.45
C PRO A 96 9.86 0.39 6.36
N LYS A 97 10.35 1.46 5.76
CA LYS A 97 10.59 2.74 6.41
C LYS A 97 10.40 3.88 5.43
N VAL A 98 10.13 5.05 5.95
CA VAL A 98 9.89 6.27 5.17
C VAL A 98 10.65 7.43 5.80
N GLY A 99 11.31 8.21 4.97
CA GLY A 99 12.10 9.37 5.40
C GLY A 99 11.29 10.66 5.51
N LEU A 100 11.99 11.78 5.36
CA LEU A 100 11.46 13.14 5.62
C LEU A 100 10.27 13.55 4.74
N GLU A 101 10.16 13.00 3.55
CA GLU A 101 9.13 13.41 2.58
C GLU A 101 7.85 12.58 2.68
N GLY A 102 7.84 11.53 3.49
CA GLY A 102 6.77 10.55 3.44
C GLY A 102 6.80 9.75 2.14
N ALA A 103 5.74 8.96 1.90
CA ALA A 103 5.58 8.21 0.64
C ALA A 103 4.12 7.91 0.36
N THR A 104 3.78 7.79 -0.90
CA THR A 104 2.46 7.34 -1.35
C THR A 104 2.64 6.26 -2.39
#